data_78e8d470b82f20be7610d870910c0c18
#
_entry.id   78e8d470b82f20be7610d870910c0c18
#
_cell.length_a   1.000
_cell.length_b   1.000
_cell.length_c   1.000
_cell.angle_alpha   90.00
_cell.angle_beta   90.00
_cell.angle_gamma   90.00
#
_symmetry.space_group_name_H-M   'P 1'
#
loop_
_entity.id
_entity.type
_entity.pdbx_description
1 polymer ?
#
loop_
_entity_poly.entity_id
_entity_poly.type
_entity_poly.pdbx_seq_one_letter_code
_entity_poly.pdbx_strand_id
1 'polypeptide(L)'
;YVTTVRHGGLKSCTMGVQEYDITPSVEPMTKYAVMVTDPLTIRYHLERAIYLAKTGRPGPCWLDLPLNVQSAIVETEELKAYDPSEDKKELPAPVSEETVKNILEKLKQASRPLLFAGHGIRLAGAYHEFQHLVELLGIPVVTGMSSNDLMESAHPLYVGRNGGTGNRPGNFAVQTCDVLFSIGS
;
A
#
# COMPACT_ATOMS: atom_id res chain seq x y z
N TYR A 1 -10.15 -10.65 18.07
CA TYR A 1 -10.07 -12.07 18.45
C TYR A 1 -9.83 -12.15 19.95
N VAL A 2 -10.71 -12.83 20.68
CA VAL A 2 -10.63 -12.96 22.13
C VAL A 2 -9.90 -14.26 22.45
N THR A 3 -8.64 -14.18 22.81
CA THR A 3 -7.86 -15.35 23.24
C THR A 3 -7.78 -15.39 24.76
N THR A 4 -7.98 -16.56 25.35
CA THR A 4 -7.84 -16.79 26.78
C THR A 4 -6.37 -17.00 27.16
N VAL A 5 -6.03 -16.67 28.36
CA VAL A 5 -4.71 -16.60 29.02
C VAL A 5 -3.67 -17.59 28.50
N ARG A 6 -2.53 -17.08 28.04
CA ARG A 6 -1.33 -17.89 27.76
C ARG A 6 -0.81 -18.56 29.03
N HIS A 7 -1.01 -19.86 29.16
CA HIS A 7 -0.27 -20.69 30.12
C HIS A 7 0.97 -21.25 29.41
N GLY A 8 2.13 -20.93 29.96
CA GLY A 8 3.42 -21.15 29.33
C GLY A 8 3.69 -22.58 28.86
N GLY A 9 4.28 -22.69 27.69
CA GLY A 9 5.23 -23.76 27.40
C GLY A 9 4.87 -24.80 26.36
N LEU A 10 3.67 -24.86 25.78
CA LEU A 10 3.35 -25.85 24.74
C LEU A 10 3.23 -25.19 23.37
N LYS A 11 4.08 -25.64 22.44
CA LYS A 11 3.95 -25.36 21.01
C LYS A 11 2.80 -26.23 20.42
N SER A 12 1.57 -25.93 20.77
CA SER A 12 0.42 -26.51 20.09
C SER A 12 -0.25 -25.44 19.22
N CYS A 13 -0.93 -25.87 18.16
CA CYS A 13 -1.66 -24.97 17.26
C CYS A 13 -2.78 -24.20 17.95
N THR A 14 -3.21 -24.63 19.13
CA THR A 14 -4.23 -24.01 19.96
C THR A 14 -3.74 -23.97 21.41
N MET A 15 -3.87 -22.82 22.06
CA MET A 15 -3.46 -22.63 23.46
C MET A 15 -4.60 -22.88 24.46
N GLY A 16 -5.82 -22.95 23.97
CA GLY A 16 -7.05 -23.24 24.71
C GLY A 16 -8.20 -23.50 23.75
N VAL A 17 -9.42 -23.58 24.25
CA VAL A 17 -10.62 -23.75 23.43
C VAL A 17 -10.83 -22.49 22.58
N GLN A 18 -10.75 -22.64 21.26
CA GLN A 18 -10.86 -21.53 20.27
C GLN A 18 -9.68 -20.54 20.28
N GLU A 19 -8.55 -20.91 20.86
CA GLU A 19 -7.33 -20.11 20.82
C GLU A 19 -6.44 -20.53 19.67
N TYR A 20 -6.07 -19.55 18.85
CA TYR A 20 -5.09 -19.67 17.79
C TYR A 20 -4.18 -18.44 17.81
N ASP A 21 -2.87 -18.66 17.83
CA ASP A 21 -1.92 -17.55 17.66
C ASP A 21 -1.92 -17.13 16.19
N ILE A 22 -2.76 -16.16 15.86
CA ILE A 22 -2.92 -15.67 14.50
C ILE A 22 -1.79 -14.73 14.07
N THR A 23 -1.06 -14.16 15.03
CA THR A 23 -0.03 -13.14 14.77
C THR A 23 1.01 -13.62 13.73
N PRO A 24 1.62 -14.82 13.85
CA PRO A 24 2.55 -15.30 12.84
C PRO A 24 1.92 -15.51 11.45
N SER A 25 0.63 -15.81 11.41
CA SER A 25 -0.08 -16.04 10.13
C SER A 25 -0.37 -14.76 9.37
N VAL A 26 -0.58 -13.64 10.06
CA VAL A 26 -0.90 -12.34 9.45
C VAL A 26 0.31 -11.43 9.30
N GLU A 27 1.41 -11.73 9.96
CA GLU A 27 2.65 -10.94 9.88
C GLU A 27 3.11 -10.69 8.44
N PRO A 28 3.15 -11.69 7.52
CA PRO A 28 3.56 -11.47 6.13
C PRO A 28 2.63 -10.58 5.32
N MET A 29 1.37 -10.40 5.77
CA MET A 29 0.33 -9.65 5.06
C MET A 29 0.09 -8.26 5.67
N THR A 30 0.78 -7.92 6.76
CA THR A 30 0.55 -6.70 7.52
C THR A 30 1.84 -5.89 7.68
N LYS A 31 1.69 -4.59 7.90
CA LYS A 31 2.84 -3.72 8.21
C LYS A 31 3.32 -3.87 9.64
N TYR A 32 2.44 -4.32 10.51
CA TYR A 32 2.68 -4.55 11.92
C TYR A 32 1.69 -5.55 12.45
N ALA A 33 2.17 -6.59 13.11
CA ALA A 33 1.34 -7.58 13.76
C ALA A 33 1.90 -7.85 15.16
N VAL A 34 1.04 -7.78 16.18
CA VAL A 34 1.45 -8.04 17.57
C VAL A 34 0.29 -8.55 18.41
N MET A 35 0.58 -9.52 19.28
CA MET A 35 -0.28 -9.88 20.39
C MET A 35 0.11 -9.00 21.59
N VAL A 36 -0.81 -8.17 22.07
CA VAL A 36 -0.60 -7.31 23.24
C VAL A 36 -0.80 -8.14 24.50
N THR A 37 0.28 -8.45 25.21
CA THR A 37 0.23 -9.29 26.42
C THR A 37 0.27 -8.47 27.72
N ASP A 38 0.74 -7.22 27.65
CA ASP A 38 0.76 -6.29 28.76
C ASP A 38 -0.24 -5.15 28.50
N PRO A 39 -1.30 -5.00 29.31
CA PRO A 39 -2.30 -3.96 29.12
C PRO A 39 -1.73 -2.54 29.19
N LEU A 40 -0.64 -2.31 29.90
CA LEU A 40 0.01 -0.99 30.01
C LEU A 40 0.65 -0.54 28.68
N THR A 41 0.85 -1.44 27.73
CA THR A 41 1.43 -1.14 26.42
C THR A 41 0.37 -0.88 25.33
N ILE A 42 -0.91 -0.94 25.66
CA ILE A 42 -2.01 -0.83 24.67
C ILE A 42 -1.95 0.49 23.86
N ARG A 43 -1.70 1.61 24.54
CA ARG A 43 -1.60 2.92 23.88
C ARG A 43 -0.46 2.93 22.85
N TYR A 44 0.71 2.45 23.24
CA TYR A 44 1.88 2.35 22.37
C TYR A 44 1.57 1.55 21.10
N HIS A 45 0.99 0.36 21.26
CA HIS A 45 0.69 -0.50 20.11
C HIS A 45 -0.41 0.05 19.21
N LEU A 46 -1.43 0.71 19.76
CA LEU A 46 -2.49 1.36 18.99
C LEU A 46 -1.96 2.55 18.19
N GLU A 47 -1.22 3.46 18.84
CA GLU A 47 -0.65 4.63 18.18
C GLU A 47 0.35 4.20 17.07
N ARG A 48 1.20 3.21 17.34
CA ARG A 48 2.12 2.64 16.37
C ARG A 48 1.41 2.01 15.18
N ALA A 49 0.39 1.21 15.42
CA ALA A 49 -0.40 0.58 14.36
C ALA A 49 -1.07 1.62 13.47
N ILE A 50 -1.67 2.67 14.06
CA ILE A 50 -2.31 3.76 13.31
C ILE A 50 -1.28 4.54 12.48
N TYR A 51 -0.12 4.84 13.05
CA TYR A 51 0.96 5.52 12.35
C TYR A 51 1.45 4.70 11.15
N LEU A 52 1.79 3.42 11.36
CA LEU A 52 2.29 2.54 10.32
C LEU A 52 1.25 2.28 9.22
N ALA A 53 -0.04 2.13 9.60
CA ALA A 53 -1.10 1.91 8.63
C ALA A 53 -1.25 3.08 7.64
N LYS A 54 -0.97 4.31 8.08
CA LYS A 54 -1.14 5.55 7.30
C LYS A 54 0.13 6.06 6.66
N THR A 55 1.32 5.69 7.18
CA THR A 55 2.60 6.27 6.76
C THR A 55 3.22 5.49 5.61
N GLY A 56 3.82 6.20 4.65
CA GLY A 56 4.37 5.61 3.43
C GLY A 56 3.26 5.00 2.58
N ARG A 57 3.49 3.79 2.05
CA ARG A 57 2.39 3.06 1.38
C ARG A 57 1.40 2.59 2.44
N PRO A 58 0.13 3.05 2.43
CA PRO A 58 -0.88 2.59 3.37
C PRO A 58 -1.06 1.06 3.33
N GLY A 59 -1.29 0.47 4.50
CA GLY A 59 -1.47 -0.98 4.58
C GLY A 59 -2.02 -1.40 5.94
N PRO A 60 -2.53 -2.64 6.07
CA PRO A 60 -3.13 -3.13 7.29
C PRO A 60 -2.10 -3.34 8.40
N CYS A 61 -2.57 -3.17 9.65
CA CYS A 61 -1.90 -3.61 10.86
C CYS A 61 -2.83 -4.52 11.64
N TRP A 62 -2.27 -5.41 12.45
CA TRP A 62 -3.02 -6.37 13.25
C TRP A 62 -2.63 -6.27 14.72
N LEU A 63 -3.60 -6.06 15.60
CA LEU A 63 -3.42 -6.14 17.03
C LEU A 63 -4.30 -7.27 17.57
N ASP A 64 -3.68 -8.25 18.20
CA ASP A 64 -4.38 -9.32 18.92
C ASP A 64 -4.45 -8.91 20.40
N LEU A 65 -5.67 -8.82 20.92
CA LEU A 65 -5.93 -8.39 22.29
C LEU A 65 -6.55 -9.54 23.08
N PRO A 66 -5.75 -10.29 23.87
CA PRO A 66 -6.26 -11.33 24.75
C PRO A 66 -7.29 -10.82 25.75
N LEU A 67 -8.24 -11.67 26.14
CA LEU A 67 -9.37 -11.29 27.01
C LEU A 67 -8.93 -10.67 28.35
N ASN A 68 -7.86 -11.20 28.92
CA ASN A 68 -7.29 -10.66 30.16
C ASN A 68 -6.74 -9.23 29.98
N VAL A 69 -6.23 -8.90 28.80
CA VAL A 69 -5.79 -7.52 28.47
C VAL A 69 -6.98 -6.61 28.28
N GLN A 70 -8.04 -7.09 27.59
CA GLN A 70 -9.26 -6.31 27.36
C GLN A 70 -10.02 -5.99 28.66
N SER A 71 -9.93 -6.85 29.67
CA SER A 71 -10.61 -6.67 30.97
C SER A 71 -9.75 -5.95 32.01
N ALA A 72 -8.50 -5.64 31.71
CA ALA A 72 -7.61 -4.96 32.65
C ALA A 72 -8.03 -3.50 32.86
N ILE A 73 -7.96 -3.07 34.13
CA ILE A 73 -8.13 -1.66 34.48
C ILE A 73 -6.76 -0.99 34.35
N VAL A 74 -6.70 0.11 33.60
CA VAL A 74 -5.47 0.88 33.36
C VAL A 74 -5.72 2.35 33.61
N GLU A 75 -4.73 3.03 34.18
CA GLU A 75 -4.74 4.49 34.31
C GLU A 75 -4.17 5.08 33.02
N THR A 76 -4.98 5.87 32.32
CA THR A 76 -4.65 6.35 30.98
C THR A 76 -3.45 7.27 30.92
N GLU A 77 -3.19 8.00 32.00
CA GLU A 77 -2.06 8.93 32.18
C GLU A 77 -0.71 8.20 32.28
N GLU A 78 -0.72 6.94 32.72
CA GLU A 78 0.48 6.13 32.90
C GLU A 78 0.88 5.33 31.65
N LEU A 79 0.00 5.32 30.64
CA LEU A 79 0.25 4.55 29.44
C LEU A 79 1.35 5.18 28.57
N LYS A 80 2.35 4.37 28.24
CA LYS A 80 3.44 4.78 27.36
C LYS A 80 2.90 5.15 25.97
N ALA A 81 3.19 6.37 25.52
CA ALA A 81 2.93 6.80 24.16
C ALA A 81 3.94 6.21 23.17
N TYR A 82 3.55 6.08 21.92
CA TYR A 82 4.45 5.73 20.82
C TYR A 82 5.19 6.97 20.29
N ASP A 83 6.47 6.84 19.99
CA ASP A 83 7.25 7.85 19.30
C ASP A 83 7.41 7.48 17.81
N PRO A 84 6.84 8.28 16.88
CA PRO A 84 6.98 8.05 15.44
C PRO A 84 8.41 7.98 14.93
N SER A 85 9.39 8.52 15.67
CA SER A 85 10.81 8.44 15.30
C SER A 85 11.35 7.02 15.31
N GLU A 86 10.75 6.10 16.09
CA GLU A 86 11.15 4.69 16.17
C GLU A 86 10.99 3.94 14.82
N ASP A 87 10.00 4.34 14.00
CA ASP A 87 9.68 3.71 12.72
C ASP A 87 9.88 4.64 11.51
N LYS A 88 10.57 5.77 11.72
CA LYS A 88 10.83 6.73 10.66
C LYS A 88 11.76 6.10 9.62
N LYS A 89 11.18 5.73 8.47
CA LYS A 89 11.94 5.28 7.30
C LYS A 89 12.37 6.50 6.48
N GLU A 90 13.60 6.46 5.98
CA GLU A 90 14.02 7.41 4.96
C GLU A 90 13.13 7.24 3.73
N LEU A 91 12.50 8.33 3.32
CA LEU A 91 11.76 8.35 2.06
C LEU A 91 12.76 8.26 0.91
N PRO A 92 12.42 7.60 -0.20
CA PRO A 92 13.24 7.63 -1.40
C PRO A 92 13.53 9.09 -1.80
N ALA A 93 14.74 9.34 -2.23
CA ALA A 93 15.11 10.65 -2.74
C ALA A 93 14.16 11.08 -3.88
N PRO A 94 13.83 12.36 -3.98
CA PRO A 94 13.06 12.88 -5.12
C PRO A 94 13.76 12.51 -6.44
N VAL A 95 12.96 12.28 -7.48
CA VAL A 95 13.48 11.99 -8.82
C VAL A 95 14.29 13.19 -9.31
N SER A 96 15.54 12.96 -9.76
CA SER A 96 16.41 14.02 -10.24
C SER A 96 15.93 14.60 -11.59
N GLU A 97 16.22 15.87 -11.83
CA GLU A 97 15.93 16.50 -13.13
C GLU A 97 16.60 15.77 -14.32
N GLU A 98 17.79 15.23 -14.12
CA GLU A 98 18.47 14.43 -15.12
C GLU A 98 17.68 13.17 -15.48
N THR A 99 17.14 12.47 -14.49
CA THR A 99 16.27 11.31 -14.71
C THR A 99 15.02 11.71 -15.49
N VAL A 100 14.40 12.84 -15.15
CA VAL A 100 13.23 13.35 -15.89
C VAL A 100 13.59 13.67 -17.36
N LYS A 101 14.70 14.34 -17.59
CA LYS A 101 15.20 14.62 -18.96
C LYS A 101 15.42 13.34 -19.76
N ASN A 102 16.07 12.35 -19.17
CA ASN A 102 16.32 11.06 -19.82
C ASN A 102 15.01 10.32 -20.18
N ILE A 103 13.99 10.38 -19.30
CA ILE A 103 12.66 9.81 -19.59
C ILE A 103 12.02 10.53 -20.77
N LEU A 104 12.01 11.87 -20.76
CA LEU A 104 11.41 12.67 -21.82
C LEU A 104 12.10 12.44 -23.17
N GLU A 105 13.42 12.31 -23.19
CA GLU A 105 14.18 12.01 -24.42
C GLU A 105 13.80 10.64 -24.98
N LYS A 106 13.70 9.61 -24.14
CA LYS A 106 13.25 8.28 -24.55
C LYS A 106 11.84 8.30 -25.13
N LEU A 107 10.92 9.02 -24.48
CA LEU A 107 9.54 9.15 -24.95
C LEU A 107 9.48 9.89 -26.31
N LYS A 108 10.29 10.95 -26.50
CA LYS A 108 10.37 11.70 -27.75
C LYS A 108 10.94 10.88 -28.91
N GLN A 109 11.88 9.98 -28.63
CA GLN A 109 12.51 9.13 -29.65
C GLN A 109 11.66 7.89 -29.99
N ALA A 110 10.67 7.56 -29.15
CA ALA A 110 9.81 6.41 -29.36
C ALA A 110 8.85 6.63 -30.54
N SER A 111 8.66 5.58 -31.33
CA SER A 111 7.67 5.57 -32.41
C SER A 111 6.26 5.22 -31.90
N ARG A 112 6.19 4.45 -30.82
CA ARG A 112 4.94 4.00 -30.20
C ARG A 112 5.05 4.06 -28.68
N PRO A 113 5.20 5.29 -28.10
CA PRO A 113 5.23 5.46 -26.65
C PRO A 113 3.87 5.14 -26.05
N LEU A 114 3.86 4.57 -24.86
CA LEU A 114 2.65 4.22 -24.12
C LEU A 114 2.83 4.57 -22.66
N LEU A 115 1.84 5.23 -22.07
CA LEU A 115 1.77 5.51 -20.64
C LEU A 115 0.91 4.44 -19.94
N PHE A 116 1.48 3.76 -18.95
CA PHE A 116 0.77 2.82 -18.10
C PHE A 116 0.51 3.47 -16.74
N ALA A 117 -0.76 3.65 -16.40
CA ALA A 117 -1.20 4.28 -15.18
C ALA A 117 -1.70 3.25 -14.16
N GLY A 118 -1.04 3.18 -13.01
CA GLY A 118 -1.36 2.29 -11.91
C GLY A 118 -2.04 3.01 -10.73
N HIS A 119 -2.60 2.24 -9.80
CA HIS A 119 -3.36 2.76 -8.66
C HIS A 119 -2.52 3.61 -7.69
N GLY A 120 -1.19 3.47 -7.71
CA GLY A 120 -0.28 4.29 -6.91
C GLY A 120 -0.45 5.80 -7.11
N ILE A 121 -0.97 6.23 -8.26
CA ILE A 121 -1.33 7.64 -8.53
C ILE A 121 -2.39 8.13 -7.55
N ARG A 122 -3.45 7.32 -7.31
CA ARG A 122 -4.48 7.63 -6.32
C ARG A 122 -3.94 7.62 -4.89
N LEU A 123 -3.13 6.61 -4.57
CA LEU A 123 -2.50 6.48 -3.24
C LEU A 123 -1.57 7.66 -2.92
N ALA A 124 -0.94 8.23 -3.94
CA ALA A 124 -0.09 9.41 -3.79
C ALA A 124 -0.87 10.74 -3.76
N GLY A 125 -2.20 10.72 -3.99
CA GLY A 125 -3.01 11.94 -4.13
C GLY A 125 -2.72 12.74 -5.41
N ALA A 126 -2.00 12.15 -6.38
CA ALA A 126 -1.46 12.82 -7.57
C ALA A 126 -2.38 12.70 -8.81
N TYR A 127 -3.70 12.65 -8.59
CA TYR A 127 -4.66 12.48 -9.69
C TYR A 127 -4.68 13.69 -10.64
N HIS A 128 -4.67 14.90 -10.11
CA HIS A 128 -4.72 16.11 -10.92
C HIS A 128 -3.42 16.34 -11.70
N GLU A 129 -2.28 16.05 -11.09
CA GLU A 129 -0.97 16.09 -11.73
C GLU A 129 -0.88 15.06 -12.85
N PHE A 130 -1.45 13.88 -12.63
CA PHE A 130 -1.52 12.83 -13.66
C PHE A 130 -2.37 13.28 -14.85
N GLN A 131 -3.57 13.85 -14.65
CA GLN A 131 -4.40 14.35 -15.73
C GLN A 131 -3.65 15.42 -16.53
N HIS A 132 -2.99 16.35 -15.85
CA HIS A 132 -2.18 17.37 -16.52
C HIS A 132 -1.01 16.78 -17.31
N LEU A 133 -0.33 15.77 -16.77
CA LEU A 133 0.74 15.04 -17.46
C LEU A 133 0.25 14.35 -18.75
N VAL A 134 -0.94 13.73 -18.70
CA VAL A 134 -1.55 13.08 -19.88
C VAL A 134 -1.76 14.09 -21.00
N GLU A 135 -2.29 15.27 -20.71
CA GLU A 135 -2.50 16.35 -21.67
C GLU A 135 -1.17 16.86 -22.24
N LEU A 136 -0.17 17.05 -21.38
CA LEU A 136 1.16 17.53 -21.81
C LEU A 136 1.90 16.54 -22.69
N LEU A 137 1.84 15.25 -22.39
CA LEU A 137 2.53 14.22 -23.16
C LEU A 137 1.83 13.91 -24.47
N GLY A 138 0.50 13.96 -24.51
CA GLY A 138 -0.29 13.65 -25.71
C GLY A 138 -0.09 12.22 -26.25
N ILE A 139 0.34 11.27 -25.41
CA ILE A 139 0.58 9.87 -25.78
C ILE A 139 -0.55 8.97 -25.30
N PRO A 140 -0.78 7.80 -25.94
CA PRO A 140 -1.80 6.86 -25.50
C PRO A 140 -1.59 6.39 -24.06
N VAL A 141 -2.72 6.16 -23.34
CA VAL A 141 -2.73 5.74 -21.95
C VAL A 141 -3.47 4.41 -21.81
N VAL A 142 -2.90 3.50 -21.04
CA VAL A 142 -3.56 2.28 -20.57
C VAL A 142 -3.57 2.25 -19.04
N THR A 143 -4.60 1.64 -18.46
CA THR A 143 -4.72 1.48 -17.02
C THR A 143 -4.61 0.01 -16.60
N GLY A 144 -4.19 -0.23 -15.37
CA GLY A 144 -4.28 -1.54 -14.73
C GLY A 144 -5.70 -1.83 -14.19
N MET A 145 -5.91 -3.03 -13.68
CA MET A 145 -7.21 -3.48 -13.15
C MET A 145 -7.72 -2.60 -12.01
N SER A 146 -6.84 -2.17 -11.10
CA SER A 146 -7.19 -1.37 -9.91
C SER A 146 -7.14 0.15 -10.12
N SER A 147 -6.96 0.59 -11.37
CA SER A 147 -6.77 2.01 -11.72
C SER A 147 -7.70 2.49 -12.85
N ASN A 148 -8.84 1.82 -13.03
CA ASN A 148 -9.81 2.14 -14.09
C ASN A 148 -10.44 3.52 -13.97
N ASP A 149 -10.45 4.08 -12.78
CA ASP A 149 -11.01 5.38 -12.44
C ASP A 149 -10.05 6.55 -12.71
N LEU A 150 -8.84 6.28 -13.20
CA LEU A 150 -7.87 7.31 -13.54
C LEU A 150 -8.16 8.01 -14.87
N MET A 151 -8.89 7.36 -15.78
CA MET A 151 -9.19 7.90 -17.10
C MET A 151 -10.69 7.73 -17.41
N GLU A 152 -11.28 8.76 -17.98
CA GLU A 152 -12.62 8.66 -18.55
C GLU A 152 -12.58 7.79 -19.81
N SER A 153 -13.58 6.91 -19.96
CA SER A 153 -13.64 5.98 -21.10
C SER A 153 -13.74 6.69 -22.45
N ALA A 154 -14.24 7.92 -22.49
CA ALA A 154 -14.38 8.74 -23.69
C ALA A 154 -13.14 9.59 -24.00
N HIS A 155 -12.13 9.57 -23.12
CA HIS A 155 -10.94 10.39 -23.30
C HIS A 155 -10.15 9.96 -24.57
N PRO A 156 -9.77 10.86 -25.47
CA PRO A 156 -9.17 10.52 -26.76
C PRO A 156 -7.85 9.75 -26.67
N LEU A 157 -7.10 9.95 -25.60
CA LEU A 157 -5.84 9.25 -25.36
C LEU A 157 -6.00 7.93 -24.60
N TYR A 158 -7.21 7.62 -24.10
CA TYR A 158 -7.43 6.38 -23.36
C TYR A 158 -7.66 5.19 -24.28
N VAL A 159 -6.73 4.25 -24.28
CA VAL A 159 -6.80 3.04 -25.11
C VAL A 159 -7.58 1.92 -24.45
N GLY A 160 -7.52 1.84 -23.12
CA GLY A 160 -8.22 0.81 -22.35
C GLY A 160 -7.38 0.21 -21.23
N ARG A 161 -7.79 -0.98 -20.80
CA ARG A 161 -7.16 -1.72 -19.69
C ARG A 161 -6.25 -2.84 -20.21
N ASN A 162 -5.12 -3.04 -19.57
CA ASN A 162 -4.27 -4.19 -19.85
C ASN A 162 -4.41 -5.28 -18.76
N GLY A 163 -3.85 -6.46 -19.05
CA GLY A 163 -3.81 -7.61 -18.17
C GLY A 163 -4.88 -8.65 -18.46
N GLY A 164 -4.99 -9.68 -17.60
CA GLY A 164 -5.90 -10.82 -17.79
C GLY A 164 -7.39 -10.45 -17.82
N THR A 165 -7.77 -9.36 -17.13
CA THR A 165 -9.12 -8.78 -17.15
C THR A 165 -9.21 -7.53 -18.03
N GLY A 166 -8.17 -7.25 -18.79
CA GLY A 166 -8.09 -6.12 -19.70
C GLY A 166 -8.94 -6.30 -20.96
N ASN A 167 -9.03 -5.24 -21.74
CA ASN A 167 -9.68 -5.29 -23.05
C ASN A 167 -8.63 -5.48 -24.17
N ARG A 168 -9.13 -5.86 -25.36
CA ARG A 168 -8.26 -6.12 -26.51
C ARG A 168 -7.39 -4.92 -26.90
N PRO A 169 -7.91 -3.67 -27.01
CA PRO A 169 -7.09 -2.52 -27.35
C PRO A 169 -5.97 -2.25 -26.35
N GLY A 170 -6.28 -2.27 -25.05
CA GLY A 170 -5.28 -2.05 -23.99
C GLY A 170 -4.16 -3.09 -24.01
N ASN A 171 -4.50 -4.37 -24.16
CA ASN A 171 -3.50 -5.45 -24.25
C ASN A 171 -2.65 -5.32 -25.52
N PHE A 172 -3.29 -4.99 -26.67
CA PHE A 172 -2.58 -4.81 -27.92
C PHE A 172 -1.61 -3.63 -27.88
N ALA A 173 -2.02 -2.51 -27.28
CA ALA A 173 -1.18 -1.34 -27.13
C ALA A 173 0.10 -1.67 -26.32
N VAL A 174 -0.03 -2.41 -25.21
CA VAL A 174 1.14 -2.83 -24.41
C VAL A 174 2.05 -3.78 -25.18
N GLN A 175 1.50 -4.70 -25.99
CA GLN A 175 2.31 -5.64 -26.77
C GLN A 175 3.05 -4.98 -27.93
N THR A 176 2.57 -3.86 -28.45
CA THR A 176 3.09 -3.22 -29.66
C THR A 176 3.86 -1.94 -29.38
N CYS A 177 3.85 -1.41 -28.17
CA CYS A 177 4.63 -0.22 -27.81
C CYS A 177 6.14 -0.54 -27.86
N ASP A 178 6.94 0.47 -28.21
CA ASP A 178 8.41 0.40 -28.17
C ASP A 178 8.98 1.02 -26.88
N VAL A 179 8.22 1.91 -26.22
CA VAL A 179 8.53 2.45 -24.91
C VAL A 179 7.27 2.42 -24.04
N LEU A 180 7.35 1.73 -22.90
CA LEU A 180 6.32 1.73 -21.86
C LEU A 180 6.78 2.58 -20.68
N PHE A 181 6.11 3.70 -20.44
CA PHE A 181 6.34 4.53 -19.25
C PHE A 181 5.31 4.20 -18.19
N SER A 182 5.73 3.52 -17.12
CA SER A 182 4.86 3.09 -16.04
C SER A 182 4.92 4.04 -14.84
N ILE A 183 3.76 4.50 -14.36
CA ILE A 183 3.62 5.38 -13.20
C ILE A 183 2.62 4.76 -12.22
N GLY A 184 3.02 4.64 -10.95
CA GLY A 184 2.14 4.18 -9.89
C GLY A 184 1.69 2.73 -10.00
N SER A 185 2.44 1.90 -10.69
CA SER A 185 2.14 0.47 -10.88
C SER A 185 2.78 -0.41 -9.82
#